data_89d2a162fde88687ba480abbe1927f85
#
_entry.id   89d2a162fde88687ba480abbe1927f85
#
_cell.length_a   1.000
_cell.length_b   1.000
_cell.length_c   1.000
_cell.angle_alpha   90.00
_cell.angle_beta   90.00
_cell.angle_gamma   90.00
#
_symmetry.space_group_name_H-M   'P 1'
#
loop_
_entity.id
_entity.type
_entity.pdbx_description
1 polymer ?
#
loop_
_entity_poly.entity_id
_entity_poly.type
_entity_poly.pdbx_seq_one_letter_code
_entity_poly.pdbx_strand_id
1 'polypeptide(L)'
;MGHVDFLYSGFVSRLSFTPTPCQDALLRKAAGFIGSDDDDILVVNGYAGTGKTTAIAAIIGFLKEHKTKCVLLAPTGRAAKVLSSYAGQPAFTIHKHIYRQKSVGGDGFGQFSLATNKDRDTLFIVDEVSLIGIGSGMQQSSTAFGSGNLLEDLISF
;
A
#
# COMPACT_ATOMS: atom_id res chain seq x y z
N MET A 1 17.35 18.08 -15.63
CA MET A 1 16.21 17.19 -15.37
C MET A 1 15.95 17.15 -13.88
N GLY A 2 14.76 17.49 -13.44
CA GLY A 2 14.40 17.44 -12.03
C GLY A 2 14.24 16.00 -11.53
N HIS A 3 14.27 15.83 -10.21
CA HIS A 3 14.09 14.50 -9.59
C HIS A 3 12.75 13.85 -9.95
N VAL A 4 11.68 14.65 -10.00
CA VAL A 4 10.34 14.18 -10.41
C VAL A 4 10.33 13.69 -11.87
N ASP A 5 11.00 14.42 -12.76
CA ASP A 5 11.10 14.03 -14.18
C ASP A 5 11.89 12.73 -14.35
N PHE A 6 12.92 12.55 -13.56
CA PHE A 6 13.69 11.31 -13.52
C PHE A 6 12.83 10.12 -13.10
N LEU A 7 12.05 10.27 -12.02
CA LEU A 7 11.14 9.24 -11.55
C LEU A 7 10.06 8.90 -12.59
N TYR A 8 9.43 9.91 -13.15
CA TYR A 8 8.40 9.73 -14.18
C TYR A 8 8.95 8.99 -15.41
N SER A 9 10.08 9.45 -15.92
CA SER A 9 10.73 8.80 -17.08
C SER A 9 11.12 7.35 -16.78
N GLY A 10 11.59 7.09 -15.57
CA GLY A 10 11.90 5.74 -15.12
C GLY A 10 10.68 4.83 -15.04
N PHE A 11 9.56 5.32 -14.55
CA PHE A 11 8.31 4.56 -14.50
C PHE A 11 7.81 4.22 -15.90
N VAL A 12 7.80 5.20 -16.80
CA VAL A 12 7.36 5.02 -18.20
C VAL A 12 8.26 4.03 -18.94
N SER A 13 9.57 4.07 -18.70
CA SER A 13 10.52 3.17 -19.36
C SER A 13 10.30 1.69 -19.04
N ARG A 14 9.61 1.38 -17.95
CA ARG A 14 9.27 0.00 -17.56
C ARG A 14 7.98 -0.51 -18.21
N LEU A 15 7.22 0.36 -18.86
CA LEU A 15 6.05 -0.04 -19.64
C LEU A 15 6.51 -0.48 -21.03
N SER A 16 5.93 -1.57 -21.51
CA SER A 16 6.19 -2.07 -22.88
C SER A 16 5.32 -1.37 -23.94
N PHE A 17 4.54 -0.39 -23.54
CA PHE A 17 3.58 0.33 -24.40
C PHE A 17 3.45 1.78 -23.92
N THR A 18 2.83 2.63 -24.74
CA THR A 18 2.50 4.00 -24.35
C THR A 18 1.41 4.01 -23.29
N PRO A 19 1.62 4.68 -22.14
CA PRO A 19 0.60 4.73 -21.08
C PRO A 19 -0.67 5.41 -21.57
N THR A 20 -1.82 4.89 -21.11
CA THR A 20 -3.11 5.56 -21.31
C THR A 20 -3.13 6.88 -20.54
N PRO A 21 -4.06 7.82 -20.85
CA PRO A 21 -4.17 9.07 -20.09
C PRO A 21 -4.32 8.86 -18.57
N CYS A 22 -5.06 7.83 -18.16
CA CYS A 22 -5.22 7.50 -16.74
C CYS A 22 -3.92 6.98 -16.12
N GLN A 23 -3.21 6.12 -16.81
CA GLN A 23 -1.90 5.61 -16.38
C GLN A 23 -0.86 6.74 -16.32
N ASP A 24 -0.82 7.59 -17.32
CA ASP A 24 0.09 8.74 -17.36
C ASP A 24 -0.16 9.69 -16.19
N ALA A 25 -1.41 10.02 -15.90
CA ALA A 25 -1.79 10.84 -14.76
C ALA A 25 -1.35 10.22 -13.42
N LEU A 26 -1.53 8.90 -13.26
CA LEU A 26 -1.10 8.17 -12.08
C LEU A 26 0.42 8.22 -11.92
N LEU A 27 1.16 7.95 -12.98
CA LEU A 27 2.63 7.94 -12.96
C LEU A 27 3.20 9.33 -12.65
N ARG A 28 2.61 10.40 -13.20
CA ARG A 28 3.02 11.78 -12.90
C ARG A 28 2.77 12.16 -11.45
N LYS A 29 1.60 11.83 -10.92
CA LYS A 29 1.25 12.08 -9.51
C LYS A 29 2.13 11.29 -8.56
N ALA A 30 2.39 10.04 -8.85
CA ALA A 30 3.29 9.21 -8.06
C ALA A 30 4.72 9.75 -8.07
N ALA A 31 5.22 10.17 -9.22
CA ALA A 31 6.54 10.78 -9.32
C ALA A 31 6.64 12.08 -8.50
N GLY A 32 5.62 12.93 -8.57
CA GLY A 32 5.55 14.15 -7.76
C GLY A 32 5.49 13.86 -6.26
N PHE A 33 4.67 12.90 -5.86
CA PHE A 33 4.53 12.48 -4.46
C PHE A 33 5.83 11.90 -3.88
N ILE A 34 6.47 11.00 -4.61
CA ILE A 34 7.72 10.37 -4.16
C ILE A 34 8.90 11.34 -4.21
N GLY A 35 8.88 12.25 -5.17
CA GLY A 35 9.96 13.21 -5.39
C GLY A 35 9.91 14.47 -4.53
N SER A 36 8.85 14.67 -3.75
CA SER A 36 8.71 15.80 -2.82
C SER A 36 8.35 15.30 -1.43
N ASP A 37 8.68 16.10 -0.42
CA ASP A 37 8.35 15.82 0.97
C ASP A 37 7.11 16.62 1.43
N ASP A 38 6.32 17.13 0.48
CA ASP A 38 5.22 18.04 0.80
C ASP A 38 3.93 17.33 1.26
N ASP A 39 3.73 16.09 0.83
CA ASP A 39 2.53 15.32 1.10
C ASP A 39 2.84 13.99 1.78
N ASP A 40 2.04 13.62 2.77
CA ASP A 40 2.21 12.36 3.51
C ASP A 40 1.44 11.20 2.87
N ILE A 41 0.37 11.47 2.14
CA ILE A 41 -0.52 10.45 1.59
C ILE A 41 -0.97 10.82 0.17
N LEU A 42 -0.83 9.89 -0.75
CA LEU A 42 -1.40 9.96 -2.08
C LEU A 42 -2.55 8.95 -2.21
N VAL A 43 -3.73 9.44 -2.50
CA VAL A 43 -4.89 8.59 -2.78
C VAL A 43 -5.13 8.50 -4.29
N VAL A 44 -5.17 7.28 -4.80
CA VAL A 44 -5.40 6.99 -6.21
C VAL A 44 -6.76 6.34 -6.39
N ASN A 45 -7.67 7.04 -7.04
CA ASN A 45 -8.99 6.53 -7.39
C ASN A 45 -9.01 6.08 -8.86
N GLY A 46 -9.59 4.92 -9.11
CA GLY A 46 -9.79 4.42 -10.45
C GLY A 46 -10.61 3.14 -10.44
N TYR A 47 -11.41 2.98 -11.48
CA TYR A 47 -12.24 1.79 -11.65
C TYR A 47 -11.41 0.57 -12.06
N ALA A 48 -11.96 -0.62 -11.85
CA ALA A 48 -11.38 -1.86 -12.36
C ALA A 48 -11.20 -1.78 -13.90
N GLY A 49 -10.10 -2.32 -14.42
CA GLY A 49 -9.81 -2.31 -15.85
C GLY A 49 -9.20 -1.02 -16.40
N THR A 50 -8.83 -0.06 -15.56
CA THR A 50 -8.16 1.19 -16.00
C THR A 50 -6.65 1.08 -16.14
N GLY A 51 -6.07 -0.10 -15.92
CA GLY A 51 -4.63 -0.33 -16.01
C GLY A 51 -3.82 0.13 -14.81
N LYS A 52 -4.46 0.40 -13.67
CA LYS A 52 -3.78 0.78 -12.41
C LYS A 52 -2.74 -0.25 -11.97
N THR A 53 -3.08 -1.52 -12.04
CA THR A 53 -2.21 -2.63 -11.66
C THR A 53 -0.89 -2.60 -12.43
N THR A 54 -0.94 -2.38 -13.74
CA THR A 54 0.25 -2.29 -14.60
C THR A 54 1.09 -1.07 -14.26
N ALA A 55 0.48 0.07 -14.03
CA ALA A 55 1.17 1.30 -13.63
C ALA A 55 1.84 1.15 -12.26
N ILE A 56 1.14 0.58 -11.30
CA ILE A 56 1.68 0.31 -9.95
C ILE A 56 2.85 -0.67 -10.03
N ALA A 57 2.74 -1.72 -10.82
CA ALA A 57 3.83 -2.68 -11.01
C ALA A 57 5.09 -2.01 -11.61
N ALA A 58 4.92 -1.08 -12.55
CA ALA A 58 6.03 -0.30 -13.11
C ALA A 58 6.71 0.58 -12.04
N ILE A 59 5.93 1.26 -11.21
CA ILE A 59 6.45 2.07 -10.10
C ILE A 59 7.24 1.20 -9.12
N ILE A 60 6.67 0.10 -8.67
CA ILE A 60 7.30 -0.82 -7.72
C ILE A 60 8.60 -1.39 -8.29
N GLY A 61 8.59 -1.82 -9.54
CA GLY A 61 9.76 -2.35 -10.21
C GLY A 61 10.91 -1.34 -10.30
N PHE A 62 10.60 -0.10 -10.64
CA PHE A 62 11.58 0.99 -10.67
C PHE A 62 12.16 1.28 -9.28
N LEU A 63 11.33 1.40 -8.27
CA LEU A 63 11.76 1.66 -6.90
C LEU A 63 12.64 0.52 -6.35
N LYS A 64 12.28 -0.72 -6.65
CA LYS A 64 13.08 -1.89 -6.28
C LYS A 64 14.47 -1.86 -6.92
N GLU A 65 14.55 -1.53 -8.19
CA GLU A 65 15.81 -1.42 -8.93
C GLU A 65 16.72 -0.32 -8.36
N HIS A 66 16.14 0.76 -7.90
CA HIS A 66 16.85 1.87 -7.27
C HIS A 66 17.02 1.72 -5.76
N LYS A 67 16.74 0.53 -5.21
CA LYS A 67 16.90 0.20 -3.78
C LYS A 67 16.09 1.10 -2.84
N THR A 68 15.01 1.66 -3.32
CA THR A 68 14.04 2.38 -2.48
C THR A 68 13.21 1.39 -1.70
N LYS A 69 13.12 1.58 -0.39
CA LYS A 69 12.33 0.71 0.48
C LYS A 69 10.84 0.89 0.19
N CYS A 70 10.18 -0.22 -0.05
CA CYS A 70 8.77 -0.25 -0.38
C CYS A 70 8.11 -1.43 0.32
N VAL A 71 7.00 -1.16 1.01
CA VAL A 71 6.18 -2.18 1.67
C VAL A 71 4.84 -2.26 0.96
N LEU A 72 4.46 -3.45 0.54
CA LEU A 72 3.22 -3.72 -0.17
C LEU A 72 2.19 -4.30 0.78
N LEU A 73 1.04 -3.67 0.88
CA LEU A 73 -0.05 -4.07 1.77
C LEU A 73 -1.36 -4.21 1.00
N ALA A 74 -2.19 -5.12 1.47
CA ALA A 74 -3.55 -5.31 0.97
C ALA A 74 -4.49 -5.69 2.13
N PRO A 75 -5.80 -5.42 2.01
CA PRO A 75 -6.75 -5.67 3.10
C PRO A 75 -7.03 -7.15 3.35
N THR A 76 -6.79 -8.01 2.37
CA THR A 76 -7.03 -9.46 2.48
C THR A 76 -5.82 -10.27 2.02
N GLY A 77 -5.72 -11.52 2.49
CA GLY A 77 -4.66 -12.43 2.06
C GLY A 77 -4.69 -12.71 0.56
N ARG A 78 -5.87 -12.79 -0.04
CA ARG A 78 -6.05 -12.97 -1.48
C ARG A 78 -5.53 -11.78 -2.27
N ALA A 79 -5.92 -10.58 -1.88
CA ALA A 79 -5.45 -9.33 -2.50
C ALA A 79 -3.93 -9.17 -2.36
N ALA A 80 -3.37 -9.49 -1.20
CA ALA A 80 -1.92 -9.48 -0.97
C ALA A 80 -1.20 -10.47 -1.89
N LYS A 81 -1.75 -11.65 -2.10
CA LYS A 81 -1.17 -12.65 -2.99
C LYS A 81 -1.18 -12.19 -4.45
N VAL A 82 -2.25 -11.56 -4.89
CA VAL A 82 -2.37 -10.98 -6.24
C VAL A 82 -1.35 -9.85 -6.41
N LEU A 83 -1.28 -8.93 -5.44
CA LEU A 83 -0.32 -7.82 -5.44
C LEU A 83 1.13 -8.32 -5.51
N SER A 84 1.49 -9.31 -4.71
CA SER A 84 2.80 -9.95 -4.74
C SER A 84 3.13 -10.56 -6.11
N SER A 85 2.15 -11.17 -6.75
CA SER A 85 2.29 -11.82 -8.05
C SER A 85 2.75 -10.86 -9.15
N TYR A 86 2.10 -9.70 -9.29
CA TYR A 86 2.46 -8.75 -10.34
C TYR A 86 3.57 -7.78 -9.95
N ALA A 87 3.78 -7.55 -8.67
CA ALA A 87 4.85 -6.67 -8.18
C ALA A 87 6.23 -7.32 -8.17
N GLY A 88 6.30 -8.65 -8.18
CA GLY A 88 7.55 -9.39 -8.12
C GLY A 88 8.27 -9.29 -6.78
N GLN A 89 7.55 -8.94 -5.70
CA GLN A 89 8.05 -8.93 -4.33
C GLN A 89 6.95 -9.28 -3.33
N PRO A 90 7.29 -9.68 -2.09
CA PRO A 90 6.30 -10.06 -1.10
C PRO A 90 5.36 -8.92 -0.76
N ALA A 91 4.07 -9.22 -0.66
CA ALA A 91 3.05 -8.33 -0.13
C ALA A 91 2.40 -8.99 1.09
N PHE A 92 1.95 -8.16 2.02
CA PHE A 92 1.38 -8.61 3.29
C PHE A 92 -0.02 -8.08 3.47
N THR A 93 -0.81 -8.72 4.32
CA THR A 93 -2.05 -8.09 4.76
C THR A 93 -1.74 -6.93 5.69
N ILE A 94 -2.59 -5.90 5.66
CA ILE A 94 -2.46 -4.75 6.55
C ILE A 94 -2.42 -5.23 8.00
N HIS A 95 -3.35 -6.11 8.39
CA HIS A 95 -3.43 -6.68 9.74
C HIS A 95 -2.11 -7.31 10.18
N LYS A 96 -1.52 -8.15 9.35
CA LYS A 96 -0.27 -8.83 9.68
C LYS A 96 0.90 -7.86 9.85
N HIS A 97 0.90 -6.76 9.12
CA HIS A 97 2.01 -5.81 9.14
C HIS A 97 1.94 -4.82 10.29
N ILE A 98 0.75 -4.26 10.55
CA ILE A 98 0.61 -3.17 11.53
C ILE A 98 0.22 -3.62 12.93
N TYR A 99 -0.35 -4.82 13.11
CA TYR A 99 -0.77 -5.32 14.41
C TYR A 99 0.20 -6.35 15.00
N ARG A 100 0.33 -6.30 16.31
CA ARG A 100 1.00 -7.32 17.11
C ARG A 100 0.03 -7.90 18.12
N GLN A 101 0.10 -9.21 18.30
CA GLN A 101 -0.65 -9.87 19.35
C GLN A 101 -0.04 -9.48 20.71
N LYS A 102 -0.86 -8.91 21.59
CA LYS A 102 -0.51 -8.83 23.01
C LYS A 102 -0.64 -10.22 23.60
N SER A 103 0.26 -10.56 24.54
CA SER A 103 0.24 -11.84 25.24
C SER A 103 -1.18 -12.17 25.72
N VAL A 104 -1.58 -13.40 25.50
CA VAL A 104 -2.88 -13.92 25.90
C VAL A 104 -2.98 -13.82 27.43
N GLY A 105 -3.73 -12.85 27.93
CA GLY A 105 -4.24 -12.90 29.28
C GLY A 105 -5.17 -14.11 29.41
N GLY A 106 -5.31 -14.68 30.59
CA GLY A 106 -5.94 -15.99 30.85
C GLY A 106 -7.37 -16.26 30.33
N ASP A 107 -7.94 -15.33 29.57
CA ASP A 107 -9.30 -15.43 29.02
C ASP A 107 -9.36 -15.93 27.56
N GLY A 108 -8.24 -16.33 26.99
CA GLY A 108 -8.19 -16.98 25.66
C GLY A 108 -8.46 -16.08 24.45
N PHE A 109 -8.76 -14.81 24.65
CA PHE A 109 -8.99 -13.86 23.56
C PHE A 109 -7.72 -13.04 23.30
N GLY A 110 -7.13 -13.23 22.13
CA GLY A 110 -5.99 -12.43 21.68
C GLY A 110 -6.41 -10.98 21.41
N GLN A 111 -5.84 -10.03 22.14
CA GLN A 111 -5.94 -8.63 21.78
C GLN A 111 -4.78 -8.25 20.88
N PHE A 112 -5.08 -7.57 19.76
CA PHE A 112 -4.08 -7.04 18.87
C PHE A 112 -3.97 -5.54 19.04
N SER A 113 -2.75 -5.05 19.15
CA SER A 113 -2.47 -3.62 19.21
C SER A 113 -1.54 -3.22 18.08
N LEU A 114 -1.52 -1.92 17.75
CA LEU A 114 -0.58 -1.39 16.78
C LEU A 114 0.85 -1.72 17.21
N ALA A 115 1.63 -2.24 16.27
CA ALA A 115 3.05 -2.43 16.44
C ALA A 115 3.78 -1.09 16.36
N THR A 116 5.01 -1.03 16.84
CA THR A 116 5.89 0.11 16.57
C THR A 116 6.34 0.06 15.13
N ASN A 117 6.15 1.16 14.41
CA ASN A 117 6.63 1.27 13.04
C ASN A 117 8.17 1.35 13.02
N LYS A 118 8.78 0.34 12.43
CA LYS A 118 10.25 0.26 12.26
C LYS A 118 10.69 0.60 10.84
N ASP A 119 9.73 0.85 9.95
CA ASP A 119 9.96 1.08 8.54
C ASP A 119 10.17 2.58 8.29
N ARG A 120 11.37 3.06 8.56
CA ARG A 120 11.75 4.45 8.29
C ARG A 120 12.08 4.64 6.81
N ASP A 121 11.78 5.82 6.29
CA ASP A 121 12.07 6.20 4.90
C ASP A 121 11.55 5.16 3.90
N THR A 122 10.35 4.65 4.16
CA THR A 122 9.75 3.56 3.41
C THR A 122 8.43 4.00 2.80
N LEU A 123 8.25 3.72 1.51
CA LEU A 123 6.99 3.94 0.82
C LEU A 123 6.06 2.76 1.09
N PHE A 124 4.87 3.05 1.62
CA PHE A 124 3.81 2.06 1.77
C PHE A 124 2.86 2.15 0.58
N ILE A 125 2.69 1.06 -0.13
CA ILE A 125 1.73 0.95 -1.23
C ILE A 125 0.61 0.02 -0.77
N VAL A 126 -0.60 0.57 -0.69
CA VAL A 126 -1.79 -0.17 -0.26
C VAL A 126 -2.74 -0.30 -1.43
N ASP A 127 -2.96 -1.54 -1.88
CA ASP A 127 -3.89 -1.84 -2.96
C ASP A 127 -5.27 -2.21 -2.41
N GLU A 128 -6.29 -1.99 -3.22
CA GLU A 128 -7.69 -2.32 -2.92
C GLU A 128 -8.22 -1.70 -1.61
N VAL A 129 -7.86 -0.45 -1.35
CA VAL A 129 -8.28 0.29 -0.14
C VAL A 129 -9.81 0.36 -0.01
N SER A 130 -10.54 0.31 -1.11
CA SER A 130 -12.00 0.29 -1.13
C SER A 130 -12.62 -0.92 -0.41
N LEU A 131 -11.86 -2.01 -0.22
CA LEU A 131 -12.29 -3.17 0.56
C LEU A 131 -12.16 -2.96 2.07
N ILE A 132 -11.51 -1.88 2.50
CA ILE A 132 -11.44 -1.52 3.92
C ILE A 132 -12.76 -0.86 4.32
N GLY A 133 -13.51 -1.54 5.17
CA GLY A 133 -14.74 -0.98 5.72
C GLY A 133 -14.44 0.22 6.61
N ILE A 134 -15.03 1.37 6.28
CA ILE A 134 -15.03 2.55 7.14
C ILE A 134 -16.31 2.52 7.95
N GLY A 135 -16.19 2.35 9.24
CA GLY A 135 -17.32 2.38 10.15
C GLY A 135 -17.70 1.01 10.70
N SER A 136 -18.51 1.07 11.70
CA SER A 136 -19.05 -0.01 12.50
C SER A 136 -19.81 -1.06 11.68
N GLY A 137 -19.12 -1.69 10.76
CA GLY A 137 -19.62 -2.91 10.18
C GLY A 137 -19.70 -3.96 11.28
N MET A 138 -20.89 -4.48 11.50
CA MET A 138 -21.17 -5.60 12.37
C MET A 138 -20.37 -6.85 11.95
N GLN A 139 -19.08 -6.80 12.07
CA GLN A 139 -18.31 -8.04 12.07
C GLN A 139 -17.96 -8.32 13.52
N GLN A 140 -18.80 -9.09 14.13
CA GLN A 140 -18.50 -9.80 15.37
C GLN A 140 -17.35 -10.76 15.12
N SER A 141 -16.17 -10.21 14.90
CA SER A 141 -14.98 -11.02 15.05
C SER A 141 -14.63 -10.98 16.53
N SER A 142 -14.48 -12.16 17.12
CA SER A 142 -14.08 -12.36 18.51
C SER A 142 -12.69 -11.82 18.83
N THR A 143 -12.03 -11.19 17.88
CA THR A 143 -10.69 -10.61 18.00
C THR A 143 -10.79 -9.09 17.81
N ALA A 144 -10.39 -8.35 18.84
CA ALA A 144 -10.28 -6.89 18.77
C ALA A 144 -8.93 -6.49 18.17
N PHE A 145 -8.98 -5.69 17.08
CA PHE A 145 -7.79 -5.12 16.44
C PHE A 145 -7.72 -3.61 16.68
N GLY A 146 -6.71 -3.15 17.41
CA GLY A 146 -6.43 -1.73 17.59
C GLY A 146 -7.64 -0.89 17.99
N SER A 147 -7.90 0.19 17.23
CA SER A 147 -9.06 1.07 17.45
C SER A 147 -10.39 0.50 16.92
N GLY A 148 -10.34 -0.59 16.16
CA GLY A 148 -11.48 -1.12 15.43
C GLY A 148 -11.69 -0.50 14.04
N ASN A 149 -10.91 0.51 13.68
CA ASN A 149 -10.89 1.12 12.34
C ASN A 149 -9.53 0.89 11.67
N LEU A 150 -9.51 -0.05 10.73
CA LEU A 150 -8.28 -0.47 10.06
C LEU A 150 -7.58 0.67 9.31
N LEU A 151 -8.35 1.53 8.66
CA LEU A 151 -7.80 2.64 7.90
C LEU A 151 -7.15 3.68 8.81
N GLU A 152 -7.81 4.05 9.90
CA GLU A 152 -7.23 4.97 10.90
C GLU A 152 -5.98 4.40 11.52
N ASP A 153 -5.98 3.13 11.88
CA ASP A 153 -4.83 2.46 12.46
C ASP A 153 -3.67 2.41 11.47
N LEU A 154 -3.92 2.17 10.18
CA LEU A 154 -2.91 2.20 9.15
C LEU A 154 -2.28 3.59 8.98
N ILE A 155 -3.09 4.64 8.99
CA ILE A 155 -2.61 6.03 8.87
C ILE A 155 -1.81 6.43 10.11
N SER A 156 -2.21 5.96 11.29
CA SER A 156 -1.53 6.24 12.56
C SER A 156 -0.23 5.44 12.74
N PHE A 157 -0.10 4.34 12.00
CA PHE A 157 1.09 3.48 12.05
C PHE A 157 2.30 4.17 11.44
#